data_94c0000467a95b014ad649eb9334b531
#
_entry.id   94c0000467a95b014ad649eb9334b531
#
_cell.length_a   1.000
_cell.length_b   1.000
_cell.length_c   1.000
_cell.angle_alpha   90.00
_cell.angle_beta   90.00
_cell.angle_gamma   90.00
#
_symmetry.space_group_name_H-M   'P 1'
#
loop_
_entity.id
_entity.type
_entity.pdbx_description
1 polymer ?
#
loop_
_entity_poly.entity_id
_entity_poly.type
_entity_poly.pdbx_seq_one_letter_code
_entity_poly.pdbx_strand_id
1 'polypeptide(L)'
;MEKPSAQVADNSKIINQLREAGINPTQQRIEIAQILLAQPQHMSAEQVLSQVNREQPLVSKATVYNTLGLFASKGLLREVIVDPSKIFYDSNTSPHQHFYNVDTGLLKDIDSTTVQIQHLPSLPEGTMADGVDIIIRLRNRQ
;
A
#
# COMPACT_ATOMS: atom_id res chain seq x y z
N MET A 1 -14.46 28.14 -1.26
CA MET A 1 -14.76 27.74 -1.39
C MET A 1 -14.54 27.01 -1.96
N GLU A 2 -14.26 26.37 -2.18
CA GLU A 2 -14.25 25.67 -2.74
C GLU A 2 -13.30 25.11 -3.20
N LYS A 3 -12.81 24.16 -3.22
CA LYS A 3 -12.00 23.51 -3.75
C LYS A 3 -12.53 22.47 -4.48
N PRO A 4 -13.62 22.41 -5.03
CA PRO A 4 -14.16 21.33 -5.81
C PRO A 4 -13.40 21.02 -7.08
N SER A 5 -12.84 22.03 -7.74
CA SER A 5 -12.20 21.79 -9.01
C SER A 5 -10.94 20.93 -8.86
N ALA A 6 -10.15 21.15 -7.81
CA ALA A 6 -8.96 20.36 -7.56
C ALA A 6 -9.34 18.92 -7.22
N GLN A 7 -10.38 18.73 -6.42
CA GLN A 7 -10.82 17.38 -6.07
C GLN A 7 -11.36 16.64 -7.29
N VAL A 8 -12.08 17.34 -8.16
CA VAL A 8 -12.61 16.72 -9.37
C VAL A 8 -11.45 16.28 -10.27
N ALA A 9 -10.39 17.11 -10.41
CA ALA A 9 -9.25 16.74 -11.21
C ALA A 9 -8.53 15.52 -10.63
N ASP A 10 -8.38 15.48 -9.30
CA ASP A 10 -7.78 14.34 -8.63
C ASP A 10 -8.62 13.08 -8.84
N ASN A 11 -9.95 13.22 -8.76
CA ASN A 11 -10.84 12.08 -8.98
C ASN A 11 -10.70 11.54 -10.40
N SER A 12 -10.59 12.40 -11.40
CA SER A 12 -10.43 11.96 -12.78
C SER A 12 -9.18 11.11 -12.95
N LYS A 13 -8.08 11.52 -12.36
CA LYS A 13 -6.84 10.79 -12.43
C LYS A 13 -6.96 9.44 -11.73
N ILE A 14 -7.56 9.43 -10.56
CA ILE A 14 -7.76 8.20 -9.78
C ILE A 14 -8.66 7.24 -10.55
N ILE A 15 -9.75 7.74 -11.11
CA ILE A 15 -10.67 6.92 -11.88
C ILE A 15 -9.95 6.26 -13.05
N ASN A 16 -9.10 7.00 -13.75
CA ASN A 16 -8.35 6.44 -14.86
C ASN A 16 -7.37 5.38 -14.39
N GLN A 17 -6.70 5.60 -13.26
CA GLN A 17 -5.78 4.61 -12.71
C GLN A 17 -6.52 3.32 -12.36
N LEU A 18 -7.71 3.41 -11.77
CA LEU A 18 -8.49 2.24 -11.45
C LEU A 18 -8.90 1.48 -12.70
N ARG A 19 -9.39 2.20 -13.71
CA ARG A 19 -9.81 1.57 -14.96
C ARG A 19 -8.66 0.90 -15.69
N GLU A 20 -7.50 1.52 -15.71
CA GLU A 20 -6.33 0.93 -16.34
C GLU A 20 -5.89 -0.34 -15.64
N ALA A 21 -6.14 -0.44 -14.36
CA ALA A 21 -5.83 -1.65 -13.59
C ALA A 21 -6.94 -2.70 -13.69
N GLY A 22 -8.02 -2.43 -14.43
CA GLY A 22 -9.12 -3.36 -14.56
C GLY A 22 -10.08 -3.34 -13.39
N ILE A 23 -10.15 -2.22 -12.67
CA ILE A 23 -11.00 -2.09 -11.48
C ILE A 23 -12.12 -1.12 -11.79
N ASN A 24 -13.36 -1.55 -11.53
CA ASN A 24 -14.51 -0.70 -11.70
C ASN A 24 -14.51 0.38 -10.61
N PRO A 25 -14.49 1.68 -10.98
CA PRO A 25 -14.40 2.76 -10.00
C PRO A 25 -15.76 3.04 -9.36
N THR A 26 -15.96 2.48 -8.18
CA THR A 26 -17.10 2.84 -7.35
C THR A 26 -16.69 3.99 -6.45
N GLN A 27 -17.67 4.67 -5.84
CA GLN A 27 -17.37 5.79 -4.96
C GLN A 27 -16.45 5.39 -3.82
N GLN A 28 -16.71 4.23 -3.20
CA GLN A 28 -15.89 3.80 -2.07
C GLN A 28 -14.48 3.46 -2.51
N ARG A 29 -14.32 2.84 -3.68
CA ARG A 29 -12.99 2.55 -4.21
C ARG A 29 -12.21 3.82 -4.52
N ILE A 30 -12.90 4.84 -5.05
CA ILE A 30 -12.28 6.13 -5.32
C ILE A 30 -11.82 6.78 -4.02
N GLU A 31 -12.64 6.75 -2.98
CA GLU A 31 -12.29 7.35 -1.70
C GLU A 31 -11.04 6.70 -1.11
N ILE A 32 -10.97 5.38 -1.17
CA ILE A 32 -9.82 4.66 -0.65
C ILE A 32 -8.59 4.93 -1.50
N ALA A 33 -8.75 4.91 -2.82
CA ALA A 33 -7.63 5.14 -3.73
C ALA A 33 -7.04 6.53 -3.57
N GLN A 34 -7.86 7.54 -3.32
CA GLN A 34 -7.37 8.90 -3.12
C GLN A 34 -6.38 8.99 -1.96
N ILE A 35 -6.61 8.21 -0.93
CA ILE A 35 -5.73 8.24 0.25
C ILE A 35 -4.33 7.74 -0.10
N LEU A 36 -4.26 6.65 -0.88
CA LEU A 36 -2.97 5.99 -1.11
C LEU A 36 -2.29 6.42 -2.41
N LEU A 37 -3.05 6.77 -3.44
CA LEU A 37 -2.49 7.00 -4.76
C LEU A 37 -2.19 8.47 -5.04
N ALA A 38 -2.53 9.38 -4.12
CA ALA A 38 -2.27 10.79 -4.32
C ALA A 38 -0.77 11.09 -4.37
N GLN A 39 0.02 10.32 -3.64
CA GLN A 39 1.47 10.45 -3.61
C GLN A 39 2.06 9.13 -3.15
N PRO A 40 3.35 8.86 -3.44
CA PRO A 40 3.98 7.63 -2.96
C PRO A 40 3.97 7.57 -1.44
N GLN A 41 3.45 6.50 -0.88
CA GLN A 41 3.37 6.32 0.56
C GLN A 41 2.93 4.89 0.88
N HIS A 42 3.07 4.53 2.15
CA HIS A 42 2.58 3.24 2.64
C HIS A 42 1.72 3.46 3.88
N MET A 43 0.69 2.66 4.03
CA MET A 43 -0.23 2.73 5.16
C MET A 43 -0.74 1.33 5.48
N SER A 44 -1.01 1.08 6.75
CA SER A 44 -1.70 -0.14 7.14
C SER A 44 -3.19 0.01 6.84
N ALA A 45 -3.90 -1.13 6.81
CA ALA A 45 -5.34 -1.09 6.57
C ALA A 45 -6.06 -0.30 7.66
N GLU A 46 -5.60 -0.41 8.91
CA GLU A 46 -6.19 0.35 10.00
C GLU A 46 -6.03 1.86 9.80
N GLN A 47 -4.86 2.27 9.31
CA GLN A 47 -4.62 3.68 9.04
C GLN A 47 -5.52 4.18 7.90
N VAL A 48 -5.70 3.37 6.86
CA VAL A 48 -6.58 3.74 5.76
C VAL A 48 -8.03 3.83 6.26
N LEU A 49 -8.46 2.85 7.07
CA LEU A 49 -9.80 2.86 7.62
C LEU A 49 -10.06 4.12 8.45
N SER A 50 -9.11 4.46 9.31
CA SER A 50 -9.22 5.66 10.12
C SER A 50 -9.30 6.92 9.27
N GLN A 51 -8.48 6.99 8.22
CA GLN A 51 -8.41 8.19 7.40
C GLN A 51 -9.63 8.35 6.50
N VAL A 52 -10.13 7.26 5.90
CA VAL A 52 -11.27 7.36 4.99
C VAL A 52 -12.53 7.75 5.75
N ASN A 53 -12.62 7.42 7.02
CA ASN A 53 -13.79 7.70 7.85
C ASN A 53 -13.58 8.87 8.79
N ARG A 54 -12.55 9.69 8.56
CA ARG A 54 -12.18 10.72 9.53
C ARG A 54 -13.28 11.75 9.78
N GLU A 55 -13.97 12.16 8.74
CA GLU A 55 -14.99 13.20 8.88
C GLU A 55 -16.38 12.61 9.07
N GLN A 56 -16.64 11.47 8.46
CA GLN A 56 -17.90 10.77 8.63
C GLN A 56 -17.69 9.32 8.21
N PRO A 57 -18.48 8.41 8.76
CA PRO A 57 -18.30 6.99 8.41
C PRO A 57 -18.79 6.72 6.99
N LEU A 58 -17.86 6.61 6.06
CA LEU A 58 -18.14 6.38 4.66
C LEU A 58 -17.99 4.92 4.24
N VAL A 59 -17.06 4.19 4.88
CA VAL A 59 -16.67 2.88 4.39
C VAL A 59 -16.51 1.93 5.57
N SER A 60 -17.04 0.73 5.45
CA SER A 60 -16.92 -0.27 6.49
C SER A 60 -15.52 -0.87 6.50
N LYS A 61 -15.15 -1.49 7.64
CA LYS A 61 -13.87 -2.16 7.78
C LYS A 61 -13.72 -3.26 6.72
N ALA A 62 -14.77 -4.05 6.51
CA ALA A 62 -14.71 -5.12 5.52
C ALA A 62 -14.44 -4.57 4.12
N THR A 63 -15.08 -3.46 3.78
CA THR A 63 -14.89 -2.85 2.46
C THR A 63 -13.48 -2.33 2.31
N VAL A 64 -12.90 -1.71 3.34
CA VAL A 64 -11.52 -1.23 3.27
C VAL A 64 -10.56 -2.40 3.01
N TYR A 65 -10.68 -3.46 3.80
CA TYR A 65 -9.78 -4.61 3.66
C TYR A 65 -9.94 -5.29 2.31
N ASN A 66 -11.18 -5.49 1.86
CA ASN A 66 -11.43 -6.11 0.57
C ASN A 66 -10.90 -5.25 -0.59
N THR A 67 -11.08 -3.93 -0.48
CA THR A 67 -10.64 -3.01 -1.54
C THR A 67 -9.12 -2.97 -1.61
N LEU A 68 -8.44 -2.90 -0.46
CA LEU A 68 -6.97 -2.90 -0.47
C LEU A 68 -6.42 -4.21 -1.04
N GLY A 69 -7.04 -5.34 -0.71
CA GLY A 69 -6.65 -6.62 -1.28
C GLY A 69 -6.86 -6.65 -2.79
N LEU A 70 -7.96 -6.10 -3.27
CA LEU A 70 -8.21 -6.01 -4.70
C LEU A 70 -7.15 -5.14 -5.38
N PHE A 71 -6.85 -3.97 -4.81
CA PHE A 71 -5.84 -3.08 -5.38
C PHE A 71 -4.48 -3.77 -5.45
N ALA A 72 -4.12 -4.51 -4.41
CA ALA A 72 -2.86 -5.25 -4.40
C ALA A 72 -2.85 -6.34 -5.47
N SER A 73 -3.95 -7.07 -5.61
CA SER A 73 -4.03 -8.15 -6.59
C SER A 73 -3.95 -7.63 -8.02
N LYS A 74 -4.34 -6.38 -8.25
CA LYS A 74 -4.29 -5.76 -9.57
C LYS A 74 -3.03 -4.94 -9.81
N GLY A 75 -2.10 -4.94 -8.85
CA GLY A 75 -0.82 -4.28 -9.03
C GLY A 75 -0.80 -2.79 -8.74
N LEU A 76 -1.89 -2.21 -8.24
CA LEU A 76 -1.92 -0.82 -7.86
C LEU A 76 -1.16 -0.55 -6.57
N LEU A 77 -1.15 -1.52 -5.68
CA LEU A 77 -0.46 -1.45 -4.41
C LEU A 77 0.41 -2.68 -4.24
N ARG A 78 1.43 -2.56 -3.42
CA ARG A 78 2.26 -3.68 -3.01
C ARG A 78 2.02 -3.95 -1.55
N GLU A 79 1.77 -5.21 -1.20
CA GLU A 79 1.66 -5.60 0.20
C GLU A 79 3.05 -5.75 0.80
N VAL A 80 3.24 -5.19 1.99
CA VAL A 80 4.47 -5.35 2.76
C VAL A 80 4.08 -6.01 4.06
N ILE A 81 4.39 -7.29 4.20
CA ILE A 81 4.01 -8.08 5.37
C ILE A 81 5.15 -8.04 6.35
N VAL A 82 4.97 -7.30 7.46
CA VAL A 82 6.02 -7.17 8.47
C VAL A 82 5.89 -8.23 9.56
N ASP A 83 4.68 -8.75 9.78
CA ASP A 83 4.43 -9.92 10.59
C ASP A 83 3.04 -10.46 10.24
N PRO A 84 2.64 -11.63 10.74
CA PRO A 84 1.37 -12.24 10.32
C PRO A 84 0.14 -11.39 10.60
N SER A 85 0.22 -10.45 11.53
CA SER A 85 -0.92 -9.62 11.91
C SER A 85 -0.85 -8.21 11.37
N LYS A 86 0.23 -7.85 10.63
CA LYS A 86 0.41 -6.47 10.21
C LYS A 86 0.87 -6.40 8.78
N ILE A 87 0.01 -5.85 7.92
CA ILE A 87 0.29 -5.67 6.51
C ILE A 87 0.19 -4.19 6.20
N PHE A 88 1.21 -3.65 5.52
CA PHE A 88 1.16 -2.31 4.97
C PHE A 88 0.89 -2.41 3.47
N TYR A 89 0.25 -1.40 2.95
CA TYR A 89 -0.03 -1.28 1.52
C TYR A 89 0.74 -0.08 1.00
N ASP A 90 1.59 -0.31 0.00
CA ASP A 90 2.52 0.68 -0.50
C ASP A 90 2.12 1.04 -1.93
N SER A 91 1.91 2.32 -2.18
CA SER A 91 1.60 2.78 -3.53
C SER A 91 2.84 2.86 -4.42
N ASN A 92 4.03 2.80 -3.83
CA ASN A 92 5.25 2.66 -4.61
C ASN A 92 5.48 1.18 -4.88
N THR A 93 5.13 0.73 -6.08
CA THR A 93 5.21 -0.68 -6.43
C THR A 93 6.58 -1.09 -6.96
N SER A 94 7.52 -0.15 -7.08
CA SER A 94 8.88 -0.51 -7.47
C SER A 94 9.57 -1.28 -6.35
N PRO A 95 10.51 -2.19 -6.68
CA PRO A 95 11.18 -2.98 -5.64
C PRO A 95 11.96 -2.07 -4.68
N HIS A 96 11.71 -2.22 -3.41
CA HIS A 96 12.47 -1.54 -2.36
C HIS A 96 12.27 -2.30 -1.05
N GLN A 97 13.13 -2.03 -0.09
CA GLN A 97 13.15 -2.74 1.18
C GLN A 97 12.80 -1.78 2.29
N HIS A 98 12.59 -2.30 3.50
CA HIS A 98 12.04 -1.48 4.58
C HIS A 98 12.71 -1.77 5.91
N PHE A 99 12.78 -0.73 6.75
CA PHE A 99 12.92 -0.87 8.19
C PHE A 99 11.53 -0.92 8.80
N TYR A 100 11.34 -1.77 9.78
CA TYR A 100 10.11 -1.77 10.57
C TYR A 100 10.49 -1.70 12.04
N ASN A 101 10.09 -0.62 12.71
CA ASN A 101 10.38 -0.45 14.13
C ASN A 101 9.23 -1.05 14.93
N VAL A 102 9.52 -2.14 15.67
CA VAL A 102 8.47 -2.85 16.40
C VAL A 102 7.98 -2.06 17.59
N ASP A 103 8.78 -1.13 18.13
CA ASP A 103 8.38 -0.32 19.28
C ASP A 103 7.46 0.83 18.88
N THR A 104 7.68 1.43 17.70
CA THR A 104 6.88 2.57 17.26
C THR A 104 5.83 2.20 16.24
N GLY A 105 5.97 1.04 15.58
CA GLY A 105 5.07 0.65 14.50
C GLY A 105 5.33 1.37 13.19
N LEU A 106 6.44 2.07 13.06
CA LEU A 106 6.74 2.84 11.86
C LEU A 106 7.47 1.99 10.83
N LEU A 107 7.03 2.11 9.59
CA LEU A 107 7.66 1.50 8.43
C LEU A 107 8.40 2.60 7.67
N LYS A 108 9.66 2.36 7.32
CA LYS A 108 10.49 3.33 6.62
C LYS A 108 11.21 2.66 5.47
N ASP A 109 11.22 3.33 4.32
CA ASP A 109 11.89 2.78 3.14
C ASP A 109 13.40 2.80 3.33
N ILE A 110 14.06 1.76 2.82
CA ILE A 110 15.51 1.69 2.75
C ILE A 110 15.90 2.10 1.34
N ASP A 111 16.93 2.95 1.23
CA ASP A 111 17.47 3.33 -0.06
C ASP A 111 17.86 2.06 -0.83
N SER A 112 17.31 1.90 -2.02
CA SER A 112 17.48 0.67 -2.79
C SER A 112 18.93 0.37 -3.14
N THR A 113 19.80 1.38 -3.09
CA THR A 113 21.21 1.18 -3.41
C THR A 113 22.02 0.62 -2.24
N THR A 114 21.44 0.59 -1.02
CA THR A 114 22.17 0.14 0.17
C THR A 114 21.96 -1.33 0.48
N VAL A 115 21.01 -1.98 -0.19
CA VAL A 115 20.77 -3.42 0.02
C VAL A 115 20.86 -4.11 -1.33
N GLN A 116 21.76 -5.10 -1.42
CA GLN A 116 21.92 -5.87 -2.64
C GLN A 116 21.81 -7.34 -2.32
N ILE A 117 21.03 -8.06 -3.13
CA ILE A 117 20.91 -9.51 -3.02
C ILE A 117 21.66 -10.08 -4.20
N GLN A 118 22.83 -10.70 -3.93
CA GLN A 118 23.69 -11.18 -5.00
C GLN A 118 23.37 -12.58 -5.45
N HIS A 119 22.90 -13.42 -4.52
CA HIS A 119 22.61 -14.80 -4.84
C HIS A 119 21.28 -15.20 -4.25
N LEU A 120 20.38 -15.65 -5.10
CA LEU A 120 19.14 -16.26 -4.67
C LEU A 120 19.25 -17.77 -4.92
N PRO A 121 18.66 -18.58 -4.06
CA PRO A 121 18.69 -20.05 -4.29
C PRO A 121 17.84 -20.40 -5.50
N SER A 122 18.09 -21.59 -6.04
CA SER A 122 17.24 -22.13 -7.09
C SER A 122 15.82 -22.28 -6.53
N LEU A 123 14.85 -22.01 -7.37
CA LEU A 123 13.46 -22.14 -6.95
C LEU A 123 13.02 -23.60 -7.07
N PRO A 124 12.09 -24.04 -6.21
CA PRO A 124 11.53 -25.38 -6.36
C PRO A 124 10.89 -25.55 -7.73
N GLU A 125 10.94 -26.77 -8.23
CA GLU A 125 10.42 -27.08 -9.55
C GLU A 125 8.93 -26.73 -9.63
N GLY A 126 8.52 -26.14 -10.75
CA GLY A 126 7.12 -25.75 -10.94
C GLY A 126 6.73 -24.45 -10.29
N THR A 127 7.69 -23.68 -9.75
CA THR A 127 7.40 -22.41 -9.08
C THR A 127 8.11 -21.27 -9.75
N MET A 128 7.59 -20.07 -9.50
CA MET A 128 8.25 -18.83 -9.88
C MET A 128 8.22 -17.89 -8.67
N ALA A 129 9.21 -17.03 -8.59
CA ALA A 129 9.26 -16.06 -7.49
C ALA A 129 8.21 -14.98 -7.73
N ASP A 130 7.40 -14.72 -6.70
CA ASP A 130 6.44 -13.63 -6.73
C ASP A 130 7.09 -12.33 -6.29
N GLY A 131 8.14 -12.42 -5.49
CA GLY A 131 8.89 -11.27 -5.03
C GLY A 131 9.85 -11.68 -3.93
N VAL A 132 10.70 -10.74 -3.56
CA VAL A 132 11.62 -10.90 -2.44
C VAL A 132 11.53 -9.64 -1.60
N ASP A 133 11.25 -9.80 -0.31
CA ASP A 133 11.15 -8.66 0.60
C ASP A 133 12.18 -8.79 1.70
N ILE A 134 12.84 -7.68 2.02
CA ILE A 134 13.75 -7.62 3.16
C ILE A 134 13.16 -6.64 4.14
N ILE A 135 12.92 -7.10 5.35
CA ILE A 135 12.42 -6.29 6.44
C ILE A 135 13.47 -6.33 7.54
N ILE A 136 14.07 -5.19 7.83
CA ILE A 136 14.99 -5.10 8.96
C ILE A 136 14.19 -4.60 10.13
N ARG A 137 14.02 -5.45 11.13
CA ARG A 137 13.25 -5.11 12.32
C ARG A 137 14.11 -4.35 13.29
N LEU A 138 13.61 -3.22 13.74
CA LEU A 138 14.31 -2.34 14.65
C LEU A 138 13.61 -2.35 16.01
N ARG A 139 14.39 -2.13 17.04
CA ARG A 139 13.91 -1.80 18.39
C ARG A 139 14.60 -0.54 18.82
N ASN A 140 13.91 0.29 19.58
CA ASN A 140 14.55 1.48 20.12
C ASN A 140 15.62 1.07 21.13
N ARG A 141 16.73 1.79 21.14
CA ARG A 141 17.74 1.58 22.17
C ARG A 141 17.23 2.14 23.49
N GLN A 142 17.58 1.48 24.54
CA GLN A 142 17.20 1.93 25.89
C GLN A 142 18.29 2.80 26.49
#